data_cbb055c3da5348fa62529e75a592894c
#
_entry.id   cbb055c3da5348fa62529e75a592894c
#
_cell.length_a   1.000
_cell.length_b   1.000
_cell.length_c   1.000
_cell.angle_alpha   90.00
_cell.angle_beta   90.00
_cell.angle_gamma   90.00
#
_symmetry.space_group_name_H-M   'P 1'
#
loop_
_entity.id
_entity.type
_entity.pdbx_description
1 polymer ?
#
loop_
_entity_poly.entity_id
_entity_poly.type
_entity_poly.pdbx_seq_one_letter_code
_entity_poly.pdbx_strand_id
1 'polypeptide(L)'
;MKNNVLILSLLLLVSCKKETVINKTVTSEDAVIFLGLVDETGFTQEPFNTWFDANYADYKVDDNLTEELKSLLKDVEIKTFMGTWCEDSQREIPNFYKLLDAIDYNKKNLTVIAVNREKTTPQQFEKDLNIANVPTFIFYKNGKEINRIVEYPMESLEKDMIRILSGVGYKHAYQD
;
A
#
# COMPACT_ATOMS: atom_id res chain seq x y z
N MET A 1 59.81 -29.01 -23.24
CA MET A 1 58.78 -27.99 -23.48
C MET A 1 57.50 -28.44 -22.74
N LYS A 2 57.19 -27.78 -21.63
CA LYS A 2 55.97 -28.08 -20.82
C LYS A 2 54.89 -27.09 -21.18
N ASN A 3 53.81 -27.58 -21.83
CA ASN A 3 52.62 -26.78 -22.12
C ASN A 3 51.74 -26.67 -20.87
N ASN A 4 51.67 -25.49 -20.29
CA ASN A 4 50.70 -25.17 -19.24
C ASN A 4 49.37 -24.76 -19.93
N VAL A 5 48.38 -25.63 -19.84
CA VAL A 5 47.00 -25.32 -20.24
C VAL A 5 46.33 -24.62 -19.07
N LEU A 6 46.11 -23.33 -19.19
CA LEU A 6 45.35 -22.52 -18.20
C LEU A 6 43.86 -22.72 -18.45
N ILE A 7 43.20 -23.53 -17.63
CA ILE A 7 41.73 -23.71 -17.68
C ILE A 7 41.09 -22.52 -16.97
N LEU A 8 40.55 -21.58 -17.76
CA LEU A 8 39.77 -20.46 -17.27
C LEU A 8 38.34 -20.94 -16.92
N SER A 9 38.09 -21.19 -15.64
CA SER A 9 36.77 -21.58 -15.13
C SER A 9 35.86 -20.36 -15.14
N LEU A 10 34.92 -20.30 -16.10
CA LEU A 10 33.88 -19.28 -16.21
C LEU A 10 32.77 -19.60 -15.19
N LEU A 11 32.80 -18.96 -14.03
CA LEU A 11 31.72 -18.99 -13.03
C LEU A 11 30.51 -18.21 -13.56
N LEU A 12 29.51 -18.93 -14.09
CA LEU A 12 28.19 -18.38 -14.40
C LEU A 12 27.45 -18.08 -13.09
N LEU A 13 27.45 -16.82 -12.69
CA LEU A 13 26.58 -16.33 -11.61
C LEU A 13 25.12 -16.36 -12.12
N VAL A 14 24.40 -17.42 -11.82
CA VAL A 14 22.95 -17.48 -11.99
C VAL A 14 22.32 -16.58 -10.94
N SER A 15 22.04 -15.33 -11.32
CA SER A 15 21.23 -14.42 -10.50
C SER A 15 19.78 -14.91 -10.53
N CYS A 16 19.36 -15.62 -9.49
CA CYS A 16 17.95 -15.97 -9.29
C CYS A 16 17.19 -14.67 -8.97
N LYS A 17 16.59 -14.03 -9.97
CA LYS A 17 15.59 -12.97 -9.75
C LYS A 17 14.39 -13.65 -9.08
N LYS A 18 14.17 -13.36 -7.80
CA LYS A 18 12.97 -13.78 -7.08
C LYS A 18 11.78 -13.07 -7.74
N GLU A 19 10.93 -13.84 -8.39
CA GLU A 19 9.72 -13.30 -9.03
C GLU A 19 8.82 -12.68 -7.96
N THR A 20 8.44 -11.42 -8.17
CA THR A 20 7.56 -10.71 -7.24
C THR A 20 6.13 -11.17 -7.51
N VAL A 21 5.56 -11.96 -6.61
CA VAL A 21 4.18 -12.43 -6.70
C VAL A 21 3.26 -11.33 -6.20
N ILE A 22 2.33 -10.89 -7.04
CA ILE A 22 1.28 -9.91 -6.74
C ILE A 22 -0.06 -10.64 -6.62
N ASN A 23 -0.97 -10.14 -5.79
CA ASN A 23 -2.33 -10.66 -5.58
C ASN A 23 -2.37 -12.12 -5.10
N LYS A 24 -1.37 -12.52 -4.29
CA LYS A 24 -1.35 -13.85 -3.71
C LYS A 24 -2.44 -14.01 -2.66
N THR A 25 -3.31 -15.00 -2.83
CA THR A 25 -4.30 -15.39 -1.84
C THR A 25 -3.81 -16.55 -0.96
N VAL A 26 -4.29 -16.58 0.26
CA VAL A 26 -4.15 -17.69 1.20
C VAL A 26 -5.47 -17.90 1.93
N THR A 27 -5.72 -19.12 2.44
CA THR A 27 -6.85 -19.37 3.34
C THR A 27 -6.38 -19.16 4.77
N SER A 28 -7.09 -18.34 5.54
CA SER A 28 -6.84 -18.06 6.94
C SER A 28 -8.18 -18.04 7.68
N GLU A 29 -8.33 -18.84 8.73
CA GLU A 29 -9.54 -18.92 9.53
C GLU A 29 -10.82 -19.09 8.68
N ASP A 30 -10.80 -20.01 7.72
CA ASP A 30 -11.88 -20.31 6.77
C ASP A 30 -12.24 -19.16 5.79
N ALA A 31 -11.44 -18.10 5.74
CA ALA A 31 -11.60 -17.01 4.78
C ALA A 31 -10.41 -16.93 3.80
N VAL A 32 -10.69 -16.54 2.56
CA VAL A 32 -9.65 -16.21 1.58
C VAL A 32 -9.18 -14.78 1.83
N ILE A 33 -7.88 -14.60 2.02
CA ILE A 33 -7.28 -13.29 2.21
C ILE A 33 -6.11 -13.07 1.24
N PHE A 34 -5.82 -11.83 0.88
CA PHE A 34 -4.53 -11.49 0.25
C PHE A 34 -3.40 -11.49 1.28
N LEU A 35 -2.20 -11.86 0.84
CA LEU A 35 -1.00 -11.82 1.68
C LEU A 35 0.24 -11.44 0.85
N GLY A 36 0.81 -10.27 1.11
CA GLY A 36 1.91 -9.67 0.38
C GLY A 36 1.45 -8.52 -0.52
N LEU A 37 2.15 -8.29 -1.63
CA LEU A 37 1.82 -7.22 -2.56
C LEU A 37 0.47 -7.44 -3.25
N VAL A 38 -0.30 -6.36 -3.32
CA VAL A 38 -1.62 -6.33 -3.97
C VAL A 38 -1.69 -5.12 -4.89
N ASP A 39 -2.31 -5.28 -6.04
CA ASP A 39 -2.69 -4.17 -6.91
C ASP A 39 -4.21 -4.13 -7.12
N GLU A 40 -4.67 -3.12 -7.85
CA GLU A 40 -6.08 -2.89 -8.11
C GLU A 40 -6.77 -4.09 -8.79
N THR A 41 -6.04 -4.84 -9.62
CA THR A 41 -6.62 -6.00 -10.33
C THR A 41 -6.99 -7.14 -9.38
N GLY A 42 -6.33 -7.23 -8.22
CA GLY A 42 -6.68 -8.19 -7.18
C GLY A 42 -8.08 -7.92 -6.62
N PHE A 43 -8.42 -6.66 -6.43
CA PHE A 43 -9.72 -6.27 -5.85
C PHE A 43 -10.91 -6.46 -6.81
N THR A 44 -10.67 -6.69 -8.11
CA THR A 44 -11.74 -7.02 -9.07
C THR A 44 -12.17 -8.49 -9.01
N GLN A 45 -11.53 -9.30 -8.21
CA GLN A 45 -11.77 -10.75 -8.08
C GLN A 45 -12.66 -11.05 -6.89
N GLU A 46 -13.48 -12.12 -7.00
CA GLU A 46 -14.20 -12.68 -5.86
C GLU A 46 -13.20 -13.25 -4.81
N PRO A 47 -13.48 -13.06 -3.51
CA PRO A 47 -14.66 -12.40 -2.92
C PRO A 47 -14.46 -10.90 -2.66
N PHE A 48 -13.35 -10.30 -3.12
CA PHE A 48 -12.92 -8.95 -2.73
C PHE A 48 -13.72 -7.86 -3.44
N ASN A 49 -14.15 -8.10 -4.69
CA ASN A 49 -14.92 -7.15 -5.49
C ASN A 49 -16.25 -6.75 -4.82
N THR A 50 -16.89 -7.64 -4.07
CA THR A 50 -18.16 -7.36 -3.41
C THR A 50 -18.10 -6.13 -2.50
N TRP A 51 -17.11 -6.04 -1.63
CA TRP A 51 -16.95 -4.89 -0.74
C TRP A 51 -16.19 -3.73 -1.41
N PHE A 52 -15.27 -4.06 -2.34
CA PHE A 52 -14.49 -3.02 -3.02
C PHE A 52 -15.38 -2.15 -3.91
N ASP A 53 -16.16 -2.76 -4.79
CA ASP A 53 -17.01 -2.04 -5.73
C ASP A 53 -18.10 -1.23 -5.00
N ALA A 54 -18.71 -1.80 -3.95
CA ALA A 54 -19.73 -1.12 -3.16
C ALA A 54 -19.19 0.14 -2.48
N ASN A 55 -18.09 0.04 -1.72
CA ASN A 55 -17.52 1.18 -1.02
C ASN A 55 -16.91 2.21 -2.00
N TYR A 56 -16.27 1.74 -3.09
CA TYR A 56 -15.79 2.64 -4.14
C TYR A 56 -16.93 3.46 -4.77
N ALA A 57 -18.07 2.83 -5.05
CA ALA A 57 -19.23 3.52 -5.60
C ALA A 57 -19.82 4.55 -4.62
N ASP A 58 -19.92 4.19 -3.34
CA ASP A 58 -20.58 5.00 -2.32
C ASP A 58 -19.76 6.20 -1.86
N TYR A 59 -18.43 6.11 -1.87
CA TYR A 59 -17.56 7.21 -1.44
C TYR A 59 -17.79 8.47 -2.29
N LYS A 60 -17.87 9.63 -1.63
CA LYS A 60 -18.05 10.95 -2.29
C LYS A 60 -16.79 11.76 -2.05
N VAL A 61 -16.00 11.92 -3.11
CA VAL A 61 -14.79 12.77 -3.09
C VAL A 61 -15.23 14.23 -2.95
N ASP A 62 -14.51 14.98 -2.13
CA ASP A 62 -14.71 16.44 -2.06
C ASP A 62 -13.94 17.11 -3.22
N ASP A 63 -14.66 17.38 -4.30
CA ASP A 63 -14.10 17.98 -5.52
C ASP A 63 -13.42 19.33 -5.27
N ASN A 64 -13.77 20.06 -4.19
CA ASN A 64 -13.13 21.34 -3.85
C ASN A 64 -11.68 21.17 -3.37
N LEU A 65 -11.29 19.98 -2.91
CA LEU A 65 -9.97 19.68 -2.37
C LEU A 65 -9.07 18.93 -3.34
N THR A 66 -9.59 18.49 -4.49
CA THR A 66 -8.85 17.63 -5.45
C THR A 66 -7.64 18.33 -6.06
N GLU A 67 -7.76 19.57 -6.50
CA GLU A 67 -6.66 20.32 -7.12
C GLU A 67 -5.51 20.60 -6.12
N GLU A 68 -5.84 20.92 -4.86
CA GLU A 68 -4.85 21.09 -3.80
C GLU A 68 -4.12 19.77 -3.52
N LEU A 69 -4.86 18.67 -3.36
CA LEU A 69 -4.29 17.34 -3.15
C LEU A 69 -3.40 16.91 -4.30
N LYS A 70 -3.84 17.08 -5.54
CA LYS A 70 -3.05 16.77 -6.73
C LYS A 70 -1.71 17.51 -6.73
N SER A 71 -1.71 18.77 -6.34
CA SER A 71 -0.49 19.57 -6.21
C SER A 71 0.44 19.08 -5.10
N LEU A 72 -0.12 18.77 -3.93
CA LEU A 72 0.64 18.34 -2.75
C LEU A 72 1.24 16.94 -2.90
N LEU A 73 0.57 16.04 -3.63
CA LEU A 73 1.00 14.66 -3.88
C LEU A 73 2.09 14.53 -4.94
N LYS A 74 2.48 15.63 -5.56
CA LYS A 74 3.61 15.61 -6.50
C LYS A 74 4.88 15.16 -5.78
N ASP A 75 5.54 14.14 -6.34
CA ASP A 75 6.77 13.53 -5.81
C ASP A 75 6.57 12.87 -4.42
N VAL A 76 5.34 12.49 -4.09
CA VAL A 76 5.03 11.71 -2.88
C VAL A 76 4.82 10.25 -3.27
N GLU A 77 5.46 9.33 -2.54
CA GLU A 77 5.21 7.90 -2.60
C GLU A 77 4.30 7.49 -1.44
N ILE A 78 3.40 6.54 -1.70
CA ILE A 78 2.47 6.05 -0.69
C ILE A 78 2.66 4.56 -0.50
N LYS A 79 2.82 4.14 0.75
CA LYS A 79 2.82 2.73 1.12
C LYS A 79 1.63 2.46 2.03
N THR A 80 0.80 1.52 1.62
CA THR A 80 -0.43 1.17 2.33
C THR A 80 -0.36 -0.25 2.83
N PHE A 81 -0.61 -0.45 4.13
CA PHE A 81 -0.84 -1.76 4.73
C PHE A 81 -2.33 -1.93 4.97
N MET A 82 -2.85 -3.11 4.62
CA MET A 82 -4.28 -3.40 4.77
C MET A 82 -4.51 -4.88 5.13
N GLY A 83 -5.67 -5.20 5.67
CA GLY A 83 -6.12 -6.58 5.84
C GLY A 83 -7.45 -6.79 5.12
N THR A 84 -7.54 -7.72 4.16
CA THR A 84 -8.84 -8.03 3.51
C THR A 84 -9.86 -8.63 4.46
N TRP A 85 -9.43 -9.03 5.66
CA TRP A 85 -10.23 -9.50 6.79
C TRP A 85 -10.71 -8.37 7.72
N CYS A 86 -10.24 -7.14 7.54
CA CYS A 86 -10.51 -5.98 8.40
C CYS A 86 -11.57 -5.09 7.77
N GLU A 87 -12.66 -4.83 8.48
CA GLU A 87 -13.78 -4.00 8.00
C GLU A 87 -13.35 -2.56 7.68
N ASP A 88 -12.45 -1.98 8.49
CA ASP A 88 -11.90 -0.65 8.21
C ASP A 88 -11.09 -0.63 6.93
N SER A 89 -10.29 -1.68 6.66
CA SER A 89 -9.58 -1.82 5.40
C SER A 89 -10.54 -1.97 4.22
N GLN A 90 -11.61 -2.76 4.36
CA GLN A 90 -12.62 -2.96 3.32
C GLN A 90 -13.36 -1.66 2.99
N ARG A 91 -13.52 -0.75 3.96
CA ARG A 91 -14.12 0.57 3.77
C ARG A 91 -13.13 1.57 3.20
N GLU A 92 -11.97 1.73 3.82
CA GLU A 92 -11.06 2.84 3.53
C GLU A 92 -10.21 2.60 2.27
N ILE A 93 -9.87 1.36 1.91
CA ILE A 93 -9.07 1.09 0.70
C ILE A 93 -9.80 1.51 -0.58
N PRO A 94 -11.06 1.12 -0.82
CA PRO A 94 -11.80 1.57 -2.01
C PRO A 94 -11.99 3.09 -2.03
N ASN A 95 -12.29 3.70 -0.87
CA ASN A 95 -12.41 5.16 -0.74
C ASN A 95 -11.13 5.86 -1.17
N PHE A 96 -10.00 5.35 -0.70
CA PHE A 96 -8.67 5.86 -1.02
C PHE A 96 -8.34 5.70 -2.51
N TYR A 97 -8.64 4.54 -3.12
CA TYR A 97 -8.47 4.34 -4.55
C TYR A 97 -9.31 5.34 -5.36
N LYS A 98 -10.57 5.54 -4.98
CA LYS A 98 -11.44 6.51 -5.66
C LYS A 98 -10.91 7.93 -5.58
N LEU A 99 -10.39 8.35 -4.41
CA LEU A 99 -9.75 9.65 -4.25
C LEU A 99 -8.51 9.77 -5.14
N LEU A 100 -7.65 8.75 -5.17
CA LEU A 100 -6.45 8.75 -6.03
C LEU A 100 -6.80 8.81 -7.53
N ASP A 101 -7.89 8.15 -7.95
CA ASP A 101 -8.41 8.23 -9.31
C ASP A 101 -8.92 9.63 -9.65
N ALA A 102 -9.68 10.24 -8.74
CA ALA A 102 -10.25 11.59 -8.94
C ALA A 102 -9.18 12.67 -9.12
N ILE A 103 -7.98 12.47 -8.54
CA ILE A 103 -6.86 13.42 -8.66
C ILE A 103 -5.80 12.98 -9.69
N ASP A 104 -6.04 11.95 -10.48
CA ASP A 104 -5.09 11.37 -11.44
C ASP A 104 -3.73 11.01 -10.81
N TYR A 105 -3.73 10.47 -9.60
CA TYR A 105 -2.47 10.09 -8.95
C TYR A 105 -1.78 8.95 -9.69
N ASN A 106 -0.46 9.08 -9.90
CA ASN A 106 0.32 8.03 -10.54
C ASN A 106 0.48 6.81 -9.62
N LYS A 107 -0.37 5.81 -9.82
CA LYS A 107 -0.39 4.57 -9.00
C LYS A 107 0.92 3.75 -9.05
N LYS A 108 1.89 4.10 -9.90
CA LYS A 108 3.25 3.52 -9.81
C LYS A 108 3.98 3.94 -8.52
N ASN A 109 3.55 5.04 -7.92
CA ASN A 109 4.05 5.54 -6.64
C ASN A 109 3.22 5.03 -5.44
N LEU A 110 2.24 4.15 -5.67
CA LEU A 110 1.46 3.47 -4.65
C LEU A 110 1.94 2.02 -4.50
N THR A 111 2.23 1.61 -3.27
CA THR A 111 2.49 0.21 -2.91
C THR A 111 1.45 -0.22 -1.90
N VAL A 112 0.63 -1.22 -2.25
CA VAL A 112 -0.35 -1.81 -1.33
C VAL A 112 0.13 -3.18 -0.88
N ILE A 113 0.08 -3.42 0.42
CA ILE A 113 0.54 -4.64 1.08
C ILE A 113 -0.58 -5.17 1.96
N ALA A 114 -1.06 -6.36 1.62
CA ALA A 114 -2.00 -7.08 2.46
C ALA A 114 -1.26 -7.90 3.51
N VAL A 115 -1.72 -7.81 4.77
CA VAL A 115 -1.15 -8.51 5.91
C VAL A 115 -2.13 -9.51 6.51
N ASN A 116 -1.60 -10.50 7.24
CA ASN A 116 -2.41 -11.40 8.08
C ASN A 116 -2.93 -10.69 9.35
N ARG A 117 -3.63 -11.41 10.23
CA ARG A 117 -4.20 -10.82 11.47
C ARG A 117 -3.13 -10.34 12.46
N GLU A 118 -1.94 -10.91 12.43
CA GLU A 118 -0.77 -10.48 13.20
C GLU A 118 -0.09 -9.24 12.60
N LYS A 119 -0.61 -8.69 11.49
CA LYS A 119 -0.08 -7.56 10.70
C LYS A 119 1.31 -7.86 10.14
N THR A 120 1.56 -9.13 9.76
CA THR A 120 2.84 -9.58 9.18
C THR A 120 2.67 -10.13 7.77
N THR A 121 3.79 -10.17 7.04
CA THR A 121 3.91 -10.78 5.72
C THR A 121 5.11 -11.73 5.68
N PRO A 122 5.10 -12.80 4.84
CA PRO A 122 6.26 -13.68 4.68
C PRO A 122 7.53 -12.97 4.19
N GLN A 123 7.37 -11.82 3.54
CA GLN A 123 8.46 -10.98 3.04
C GLN A 123 8.94 -9.95 4.04
N GLN A 124 8.26 -9.80 5.18
CA GLN A 124 8.54 -8.81 6.22
C GLN A 124 8.48 -7.36 5.70
N PHE A 125 7.50 -7.05 4.83
CA PHE A 125 7.31 -5.70 4.30
C PHE A 125 6.97 -4.67 5.38
N GLU A 126 6.40 -5.12 6.50
CA GLU A 126 6.03 -4.32 7.67
C GLU A 126 7.20 -4.04 8.61
N LYS A 127 8.35 -4.71 8.40
CA LYS A 127 9.50 -4.63 9.31
C LYS A 127 9.93 -3.18 9.53
N ASP A 128 10.14 -2.81 10.79
CA ASP A 128 10.59 -1.49 11.26
C ASP A 128 9.61 -0.34 10.95
N LEU A 129 8.36 -0.63 10.51
CA LEU A 129 7.34 0.37 10.19
C LEU A 129 6.25 0.53 11.25
N ASN A 130 6.26 -0.27 12.33
CA ASN A 130 5.30 -0.20 13.43
C ASN A 130 3.83 -0.24 12.96
N ILE A 131 3.47 -1.27 12.17
CA ILE A 131 2.10 -1.45 11.67
C ILE A 131 1.25 -2.08 12.79
N ALA A 132 0.66 -1.27 13.63
CA ALA A 132 -0.19 -1.71 14.75
C ALA A 132 -1.63 -2.00 14.30
N ASN A 133 -2.20 -1.14 13.49
CA ASN A 133 -3.57 -1.23 12.97
C ASN A 133 -3.60 -1.15 11.45
N VAL A 134 -4.67 -1.64 10.83
CA VAL A 134 -4.89 -1.58 9.39
C VAL A 134 -6.33 -1.09 9.09
N PRO A 135 -6.48 -0.28 8.00
CA PRO A 135 -5.43 0.15 7.09
C PRO A 135 -4.48 1.17 7.70
N THR A 136 -3.24 1.21 7.21
CA THR A 136 -2.30 2.29 7.51
C THR A 136 -1.76 2.85 6.20
N PHE A 137 -1.97 4.14 5.95
CA PHE A 137 -1.50 4.86 4.77
C PHE A 137 -0.29 5.71 5.16
N ILE A 138 0.89 5.37 4.66
CA ILE A 138 2.16 6.04 4.99
C ILE A 138 2.60 6.88 3.80
N PHE A 139 2.83 8.16 4.02
CA PHE A 139 3.23 9.11 3.00
C PHE A 139 4.73 9.39 3.09
N TYR A 140 5.44 9.25 1.96
CA TYR A 140 6.89 9.46 1.87
C TYR A 140 7.22 10.58 0.88
N LYS A 141 8.21 11.39 1.23
CA LYS A 141 8.82 12.35 0.30
C LYS A 141 10.35 12.25 0.40
N ASN A 142 11.02 12.10 -0.75
CA ASN A 142 12.46 11.90 -0.79
C ASN A 142 12.93 10.72 0.11
N GLY A 143 12.18 9.62 0.12
CA GLY A 143 12.47 8.41 0.89
C GLY A 143 12.27 8.53 2.41
N LYS A 144 11.76 9.66 2.90
CA LYS A 144 11.44 9.87 4.33
C LYS A 144 9.95 9.88 4.55
N GLU A 145 9.49 9.18 5.57
CA GLU A 145 8.11 9.28 6.02
C GLU A 145 7.80 10.72 6.45
N ILE A 146 6.71 11.28 5.91
CA ILE A 146 6.18 12.58 6.32
C ILE A 146 5.28 12.37 7.53
N ASN A 147 4.27 11.50 7.38
CA ASN A 147 3.29 11.11 8.39
C ASN A 147 2.43 9.97 7.83
N ARG A 148 1.43 9.53 8.59
CA ARG A 148 0.53 8.42 8.22
C ARG A 148 -0.89 8.64 8.73
N ILE A 149 -1.87 8.04 8.03
CA ILE A 149 -3.23 7.82 8.54
C ILE A 149 -3.29 6.38 9.04
N VAL A 150 -3.85 6.15 10.23
CA VAL A 150 -3.96 4.83 10.84
C VAL A 150 -5.42 4.50 11.10
N GLU A 151 -5.88 3.42 10.53
CA GLU A 151 -7.20 2.80 10.62
C GLU A 151 -8.30 3.62 9.93
N TYR A 152 -8.52 4.86 10.30
CA TYR A 152 -9.50 5.76 9.68
C TYR A 152 -9.02 7.22 9.73
N PRO A 153 -9.49 8.08 8.84
CA PRO A 153 -9.16 9.50 8.88
C PRO A 153 -9.82 10.20 10.08
N MET A 154 -9.18 11.24 10.62
CA MET A 154 -9.69 12.04 11.73
C MET A 154 -10.86 12.96 11.31
N GLU A 155 -10.81 13.48 10.07
CA GLU A 155 -11.88 14.29 9.49
C GLU A 155 -12.39 13.65 8.18
N SER A 156 -11.56 13.62 7.14
CA SER A 156 -11.78 12.91 5.89
C SER A 156 -10.42 12.58 5.27
N LEU A 157 -10.37 11.65 4.30
CA LEU A 157 -9.13 11.31 3.61
C LEU A 157 -8.48 12.55 2.98
N GLU A 158 -9.26 13.39 2.32
CA GLU A 158 -8.78 14.60 1.65
C GLU A 158 -8.15 15.57 2.66
N LYS A 159 -8.88 15.90 3.74
CA LYS A 159 -8.44 16.88 4.74
C LYS A 159 -7.22 16.40 5.50
N ASP A 160 -7.21 15.13 5.91
CA ASP A 160 -6.10 14.55 6.64
C ASP A 160 -4.85 14.48 5.76
N MET A 161 -4.99 14.07 4.50
CA MET A 161 -3.89 14.08 3.53
C MET A 161 -3.36 15.50 3.30
N ILE A 162 -4.21 16.51 3.14
CA ILE A 162 -3.77 17.90 3.02
C ILE A 162 -2.97 18.34 4.24
N ARG A 163 -3.46 18.06 5.46
CA ARG A 163 -2.74 18.40 6.70
C ARG A 163 -1.36 17.73 6.78
N ILE A 164 -1.29 16.44 6.43
CA ILE A 164 -0.04 15.69 6.41
C ILE A 164 0.94 16.29 5.40
N LEU A 165 0.49 16.50 4.17
CA LEU A 165 1.34 16.88 3.05
C LEU A 165 1.76 18.35 3.10
N SER A 166 0.95 19.23 3.68
CA SER A 166 1.31 20.64 3.91
C SER A 166 2.18 20.87 5.16
N GLY A 167 2.38 19.83 5.99
CA GLY A 167 3.18 19.94 7.22
C GLY A 167 2.48 20.69 8.36
N VAL A 168 1.18 20.93 8.25
CA VAL A 168 0.36 21.54 9.29
C VAL A 168 -0.05 20.48 10.31
N GLY A 169 0.83 20.18 11.24
CA GLY A 169 0.67 19.23 12.34
C GLY A 169 -0.56 18.28 12.29
N TYR A 170 -0.33 17.01 12.05
CA TYR A 170 -1.36 15.98 12.03
C TYR A 170 -1.02 14.89 13.04
N LYS A 171 -2.02 14.48 13.81
CA LYS A 171 -1.95 13.30 14.68
C LYS A 171 -3.04 12.33 14.27
N HIS A 172 -2.67 11.08 14.05
CA HIS A 172 -3.65 10.00 13.84
C HIS A 172 -4.28 9.53 15.17
N ALA A 173 -5.37 8.76 15.11
CA ALA A 173 -6.16 8.35 16.27
C ALA A 173 -5.39 7.63 17.40
N TYR A 174 -4.22 7.08 17.10
CA TYR A 174 -3.37 6.30 18.02
C TYR A 174 -2.05 6.99 18.37
N GLN A 175 -1.97 8.30 18.17
CA GLN A 175 -0.77 9.07 18.48
C GLN A 175 -1.03 9.99 19.68
N ASP A 176 -0.31 9.75 20.77
CA ASP A 176 -0.36 10.53 22.01
C ASP A 176 0.11 12.00 21.84
#